data_3d6dd610893eeeffb75df83c4b57e430
#
_entry.id   3d6dd610893eeeffb75df83c4b57e430
#
_cell.length_a   1.000
_cell.length_b   1.000
_cell.length_c   1.000
_cell.angle_alpha   90.00
_cell.angle_beta   90.00
_cell.angle_gamma   90.00
#
_symmetry.space_group_name_H-M   'P 1'
#
loop_
_entity.id
_entity.type
_entity.pdbx_description
1 polymer ?
#
loop_
_entity_poly.entity_id
_entity_poly.type
_entity_poly.pdbx_seq_one_letter_code
_entity_poly.pdbx_strand_id
1 'polypeptide(L)'
;MRNDFYGKVWRVLRPLVLLFRPVELRGTEHLEDEAAILCANHSSAWDPILLVLAMPQAFRVRIMAKKQLFSIPVVGWFLRSIGVFPVDRGNSDIHAVKTAITSLRDGWNLLIFPEGTRVKAPGQVTPKSGAGMMAIRAGVKMVPVFIGMKKRLFRKTVITFGQPFAPVYTGRKGTAEEYQANSDEVMRRAYELGGASCV
;
A
#
# COMPACT_ATOMS: atom_id res chain seq x y z
N MET A 1 -8.28 2.04 -19.12
CA MET A 1 -9.51 1.22 -19.08
C MET A 1 -9.35 0.18 -17.95
N ARG A 2 -10.18 0.25 -16.92
CA ARG A 2 -10.29 -0.86 -15.96
C ARG A 2 -10.97 -1.97 -16.73
N ASN A 3 -10.30 -3.11 -16.85
CA ASN A 3 -10.86 -4.30 -17.52
C ASN A 3 -12.20 -4.63 -16.85
N ASP A 4 -13.24 -4.95 -17.62
CA ASP A 4 -14.53 -5.47 -17.12
C ASP A 4 -14.37 -6.65 -16.16
N PHE A 5 -13.27 -7.36 -16.30
CA PHE A 5 -12.87 -8.47 -15.45
C PHE A 5 -12.62 -8.02 -13.99
N TYR A 6 -11.90 -6.90 -13.76
CA TYR A 6 -11.70 -6.37 -12.40
C TYR A 6 -13.04 -6.05 -11.72
N GLY A 7 -13.95 -5.41 -12.45
CA GLY A 7 -15.28 -5.11 -11.92
C GLY A 7 -16.11 -6.35 -11.57
N LYS A 8 -16.00 -7.41 -12.39
CA LYS A 8 -16.66 -8.69 -12.13
C LYS A 8 -16.07 -9.39 -10.91
N VAL A 9 -14.73 -9.48 -10.84
CA VAL A 9 -14.01 -10.06 -9.70
C VAL A 9 -14.33 -9.30 -8.41
N TRP A 10 -14.31 -7.98 -8.45
CA TRP A 10 -14.63 -7.15 -7.29
C TRP A 10 -16.08 -7.38 -6.80
N ARG A 11 -17.07 -7.43 -7.72
CA ARG A 11 -18.48 -7.66 -7.39
C ARG A 11 -18.74 -9.03 -6.77
N VAL A 12 -18.01 -10.06 -7.19
CA VAL A 12 -18.18 -11.42 -6.69
C VAL A 12 -17.35 -11.68 -5.43
N LEU A 13 -16.05 -11.33 -5.46
CA LEU A 13 -15.16 -11.65 -4.33
C LEU A 13 -15.37 -10.74 -3.13
N ARG A 14 -15.73 -9.47 -3.35
CA ARG A 14 -15.90 -8.52 -2.25
C ARG A 14 -16.93 -8.98 -1.22
N PRO A 15 -18.20 -9.26 -1.57
CA PRO A 15 -19.19 -9.69 -0.59
C PRO A 15 -18.77 -10.99 0.10
N LEU A 16 -18.22 -11.94 -0.65
CA LEU A 16 -17.78 -13.22 -0.10
C LEU A 16 -16.64 -13.04 0.92
N VAL A 17 -15.58 -12.32 0.56
CA VAL A 17 -14.43 -12.10 1.43
C VAL A 17 -14.82 -11.27 2.65
N LEU A 18 -15.59 -10.18 2.48
CA LEU A 18 -16.00 -9.32 3.58
C LEU A 18 -17.02 -9.95 4.51
N LEU A 19 -17.79 -10.96 4.06
CA LEU A 19 -18.66 -11.76 4.92
C LEU A 19 -17.82 -12.57 5.94
N PHE A 20 -16.76 -13.22 5.48
CA PHE A 20 -15.89 -14.03 6.34
C PHE A 20 -14.82 -13.21 7.07
N ARG A 21 -14.44 -12.07 6.51
CA ARG A 21 -13.41 -11.16 7.04
C ARG A 21 -13.88 -9.72 6.96
N PRO A 22 -14.83 -9.33 7.82
CA PRO A 22 -15.37 -7.98 7.79
C PRO A 22 -14.26 -6.95 8.03
N VAL A 23 -14.37 -5.82 7.34
CA VAL A 23 -13.43 -4.70 7.42
C VAL A 23 -14.21 -3.46 7.84
N GLU A 24 -13.63 -2.71 8.77
CA GLU A 24 -14.07 -1.37 9.15
C GLU A 24 -13.01 -0.37 8.69
N LEU A 25 -13.40 0.59 7.85
CA LEU A 25 -12.52 1.66 7.40
C LEU A 25 -12.72 2.88 8.31
N ARG A 26 -11.63 3.52 8.70
CA ARG A 26 -11.60 4.77 9.48
C ARG A 26 -10.68 5.77 8.81
N GLY A 27 -10.99 7.05 8.91
CA GLY A 27 -10.15 8.10 8.34
C GLY A 27 -10.21 8.16 6.81
N THR A 28 -11.25 7.62 6.17
CA THR A 28 -11.42 7.67 4.71
C THR A 28 -11.61 9.09 4.20
N GLU A 29 -12.03 10.01 5.04
CA GLU A 29 -12.11 11.45 4.79
C GLU A 29 -10.74 12.10 4.54
N HIS A 30 -9.65 11.43 4.94
CA HIS A 30 -8.28 11.85 4.66
C HIS A 30 -7.80 11.47 3.25
N LEU A 31 -8.57 10.66 2.53
CA LEU A 31 -8.22 10.28 1.16
C LEU A 31 -8.70 11.37 0.22
N GLU A 32 -7.75 12.09 -0.34
CA GLU A 32 -7.98 13.15 -1.30
C GLU A 32 -8.21 12.56 -2.71
N ASP A 33 -8.75 13.38 -3.63
CA ASP A 33 -8.90 12.99 -5.05
C ASP A 33 -7.54 12.91 -5.78
N GLU A 34 -6.50 13.52 -5.20
CA GLU A 34 -5.14 13.48 -5.73
C GLU A 34 -4.47 12.13 -5.44
N ALA A 35 -3.60 11.72 -6.36
CA ALA A 35 -2.80 10.51 -6.19
C ALA A 35 -1.85 10.63 -4.99
N ALA A 36 -1.79 9.57 -4.18
CA ALA A 36 -0.92 9.49 -3.01
C ALA A 36 -0.26 8.11 -2.88
N ILE A 37 0.81 8.03 -2.09
CA ILE A 37 1.38 6.75 -1.67
C ILE A 37 0.75 6.35 -0.33
N LEU A 38 0.00 5.26 -0.34
CA LEU A 38 -0.55 4.63 0.84
C LEU A 38 0.51 3.70 1.44
N CYS A 39 1.06 4.07 2.57
CA CYS A 39 2.10 3.30 3.27
C CYS A 39 1.49 2.54 4.44
N ALA A 40 1.39 1.22 4.31
CA ALA A 40 0.74 0.37 5.29
C ALA A 40 1.73 -0.56 6.00
N ASN A 41 1.44 -0.92 7.27
CA ASN A 41 2.09 -2.02 7.94
C ASN A 41 1.69 -3.36 7.30
N HIS A 42 2.58 -4.35 7.35
CA HIS A 42 2.37 -5.64 6.70
C HIS A 42 2.51 -6.81 7.69
N SER A 43 1.40 -7.43 8.07
CA SER A 43 1.39 -8.55 9.01
C SER A 43 0.80 -9.84 8.42
N SER A 44 0.10 -9.75 7.28
CA SER A 44 -0.60 -10.88 6.68
C SER A 44 -0.68 -10.77 5.16
N ALA A 45 -0.72 -11.90 4.46
CA ALA A 45 -1.04 -11.92 3.02
C ALA A 45 -2.44 -11.38 2.71
N TRP A 46 -3.31 -11.28 3.70
CA TRP A 46 -4.64 -10.69 3.58
C TRP A 46 -4.63 -9.17 3.55
N ASP A 47 -3.57 -8.49 4.00
CA ASP A 47 -3.53 -7.03 4.10
C ASP A 47 -3.88 -6.31 2.79
N PRO A 48 -3.20 -6.58 1.66
CA PRO A 48 -3.53 -5.92 0.41
C PRO A 48 -4.92 -6.31 -0.12
N ILE A 49 -5.35 -7.55 0.12
CA ILE A 49 -6.65 -8.05 -0.34
C ILE A 49 -7.78 -7.33 0.40
N LEU A 50 -7.70 -7.29 1.73
CA LEU A 50 -8.73 -6.65 2.56
C LEU A 50 -8.82 -5.16 2.28
N LEU A 51 -7.68 -4.47 2.17
CA LEU A 51 -7.66 -3.05 1.86
C LEU A 51 -8.34 -2.77 0.52
N VAL A 52 -7.93 -3.45 -0.55
CA VAL A 52 -8.48 -3.22 -1.89
C VAL A 52 -9.95 -3.57 -2.00
N LEU A 53 -10.39 -4.68 -1.39
CA LEU A 53 -11.80 -5.08 -1.43
C LEU A 53 -12.67 -4.21 -0.53
N ALA A 54 -12.15 -3.63 0.55
CA ALA A 54 -12.91 -2.73 1.40
C ALA A 54 -13.12 -1.35 0.77
N MET A 55 -12.15 -0.86 -0.03
CA MET A 55 -12.26 0.43 -0.70
C MET A 55 -13.36 0.44 -1.77
N PRO A 56 -13.96 1.62 -2.06
CA PRO A 56 -14.90 1.77 -3.17
C PRO A 56 -14.25 1.36 -4.51
N GLN A 57 -15.04 0.79 -5.43
CA GLN A 57 -14.53 0.38 -6.74
C GLN A 57 -13.93 1.54 -7.55
N ALA A 58 -14.42 2.77 -7.32
CA ALA A 58 -13.89 3.97 -7.96
C ALA A 58 -12.48 4.35 -7.46
N PHE A 59 -12.08 3.89 -6.27
CA PHE A 59 -10.77 4.18 -5.71
C PHE A 59 -9.67 3.53 -6.55
N ARG A 60 -8.87 4.37 -7.21
CA ARG A 60 -7.80 3.93 -8.11
C ARG A 60 -6.56 3.60 -7.30
N VAL A 61 -6.27 2.33 -7.11
CA VAL A 61 -5.07 1.89 -6.41
C VAL A 61 -4.30 0.84 -7.22
N ARG A 62 -2.98 0.98 -7.27
CA ARG A 62 -2.04 -0.04 -7.76
C ARG A 62 -1.25 -0.59 -6.60
N ILE A 63 -0.80 -1.83 -6.73
CA ILE A 63 -0.05 -2.54 -5.70
C ILE A 63 1.21 -3.13 -6.31
N MET A 64 2.31 -3.05 -5.56
CA MET A 64 3.56 -3.75 -5.89
C MET A 64 3.56 -5.11 -5.20
N ALA A 65 3.69 -6.19 -5.96
CA ALA A 65 3.79 -7.54 -5.40
C ALA A 65 5.07 -8.25 -5.83
N LYS A 66 5.53 -9.20 -5.01
CA LYS A 66 6.75 -9.97 -5.25
C LYS A 66 6.70 -10.66 -6.62
N LYS A 67 7.74 -10.49 -7.44
CA LYS A 67 7.84 -11.02 -8.81
C LYS A 67 7.53 -12.52 -8.91
N GLN A 68 7.96 -13.31 -7.93
CA GLN A 68 7.73 -14.75 -7.90
C GLN A 68 6.24 -15.16 -7.85
N LEU A 69 5.33 -14.28 -7.39
CA LEU A 69 3.89 -14.54 -7.42
C LEU A 69 3.35 -14.56 -8.85
N PHE A 70 4.00 -13.86 -9.76
CA PHE A 70 3.60 -13.77 -11.17
C PHE A 70 4.04 -14.97 -12.02
N SER A 71 4.93 -15.82 -11.51
CA SER A 71 5.32 -17.09 -12.15
C SER A 71 4.31 -18.22 -11.89
N ILE A 72 3.42 -18.06 -10.90
CA ILE A 72 2.33 -19.00 -10.66
C ILE A 72 1.20 -18.67 -11.66
N PRO A 73 0.87 -19.55 -12.62
CA PRO A 73 0.03 -19.20 -13.79
C PRO A 73 -1.30 -18.51 -13.44
N VAL A 74 -2.10 -19.12 -12.57
CA VAL A 74 -3.42 -18.59 -12.18
C VAL A 74 -3.28 -17.32 -11.34
N VAL A 75 -2.34 -17.32 -10.37
CA VAL A 75 -2.09 -16.17 -9.49
C VAL A 75 -1.53 -15.00 -10.28
N GLY A 76 -0.54 -15.24 -11.13
CA GLY A 76 0.10 -14.20 -11.95
C GLY A 76 -0.88 -13.57 -12.93
N TRP A 77 -1.73 -14.38 -13.59
CA TRP A 77 -2.78 -13.88 -14.44
C TRP A 77 -3.77 -13.00 -13.66
N PHE A 78 -4.25 -13.49 -12.50
CA PHE A 78 -5.17 -12.74 -11.64
C PHE A 78 -4.57 -11.41 -11.18
N LEU A 79 -3.34 -11.42 -10.65
CA LEU A 79 -2.66 -10.21 -10.19
C LEU A 79 -2.53 -9.15 -11.31
N ARG A 80 -2.12 -9.57 -12.51
CA ARG A 80 -2.06 -8.64 -13.67
C ARG A 80 -3.43 -8.08 -14.02
N SER A 81 -4.47 -8.92 -13.99
CA SER A 81 -5.84 -8.52 -14.32
C SER A 81 -6.41 -7.45 -13.38
N ILE A 82 -5.97 -7.43 -12.12
CA ILE A 82 -6.40 -6.43 -11.12
C ILE A 82 -5.43 -5.24 -10.98
N GLY A 83 -4.44 -5.12 -11.88
CA GLY A 83 -3.53 -3.97 -11.92
C GLY A 83 -2.37 -4.02 -10.93
N VAL A 84 -2.11 -5.19 -10.33
CA VAL A 84 -0.90 -5.42 -9.53
C VAL A 84 0.28 -5.61 -10.47
N PHE A 85 1.42 -5.01 -10.16
CA PHE A 85 2.65 -5.15 -10.95
C PHE A 85 3.80 -5.75 -10.13
N PRO A 86 4.71 -6.49 -10.82
CA PRO A 86 5.79 -7.19 -10.15
C PRO A 86 6.88 -6.24 -9.66
N VAL A 87 7.50 -6.59 -8.54
CA VAL A 87 8.74 -5.99 -8.04
C VAL A 87 9.71 -7.05 -7.60
N ASP A 88 10.97 -6.93 -8.02
CA ASP A 88 12.08 -7.74 -7.51
C ASP A 88 12.61 -7.12 -6.21
N ARG A 89 12.27 -7.73 -5.08
CA ARG A 89 12.64 -7.21 -3.74
C ARG A 89 14.10 -7.47 -3.37
N GLY A 90 14.81 -8.30 -4.12
CA GLY A 90 16.21 -8.66 -3.89
C GLY A 90 17.21 -7.72 -4.56
N ASN A 91 16.77 -7.01 -5.61
CA ASN A 91 17.58 -6.10 -6.40
C ASN A 91 16.92 -4.73 -6.52
N SER A 92 17.69 -3.71 -6.87
CA SER A 92 17.16 -2.39 -7.20
C SER A 92 16.36 -2.47 -8.50
N ASP A 93 15.04 -2.74 -8.41
CA ASP A 93 14.17 -2.87 -9.56
C ASP A 93 13.76 -1.49 -10.10
N ILE A 94 14.63 -0.93 -10.93
CA ILE A 94 14.42 0.39 -11.57
C ILE A 94 13.12 0.41 -12.39
N HIS A 95 12.76 -0.71 -13.02
CA HIS A 95 11.55 -0.79 -13.84
C HIS A 95 10.29 -0.69 -12.97
N ALA A 96 10.25 -1.41 -11.85
CA ALA A 96 9.14 -1.33 -10.90
C ALA A 96 9.00 0.08 -10.31
N VAL A 97 10.13 0.73 -9.97
CA VAL A 97 10.13 2.12 -9.48
C VAL A 97 9.61 3.10 -10.53
N LYS A 98 10.06 2.98 -11.79
CA LYS A 98 9.56 3.82 -12.89
C LYS A 98 8.05 3.62 -13.08
N THR A 99 7.57 2.38 -13.09
CA THR A 99 6.15 2.04 -13.21
C THR A 99 5.34 2.64 -12.06
N ALA A 100 5.86 2.61 -10.84
CA ALA A 100 5.23 3.22 -9.67
C ALA A 100 5.09 4.74 -9.82
N ILE A 101 6.20 5.42 -10.14
CA ILE A 101 6.22 6.88 -10.33
C ILE A 101 5.29 7.31 -11.47
N THR A 102 5.31 6.61 -12.60
CA THR A 102 4.40 6.89 -13.72
C THR A 102 2.94 6.70 -13.28
N SER A 103 2.64 5.62 -12.57
CA SER A 103 1.27 5.37 -12.08
C SER A 103 0.76 6.49 -11.16
N LEU A 104 1.61 7.00 -10.26
CA LEU A 104 1.26 8.12 -9.40
C LEU A 104 0.98 9.40 -10.20
N ARG A 105 1.82 9.71 -11.20
CA ARG A 105 1.63 10.86 -12.09
C ARG A 105 0.38 10.75 -12.96
N ASP A 106 -0.04 9.52 -13.28
CA ASP A 106 -1.28 9.23 -14.02
C ASP A 106 -2.54 9.25 -13.12
N GLY A 107 -2.41 9.69 -11.86
CA GLY A 107 -3.52 9.83 -10.93
C GLY A 107 -3.94 8.53 -10.24
N TRP A 108 -3.06 7.51 -10.19
CA TRP A 108 -3.29 6.28 -9.42
C TRP A 108 -2.67 6.38 -8.04
N ASN A 109 -3.38 6.00 -7.01
CA ASN A 109 -2.77 5.73 -5.71
C ASN A 109 -1.86 4.52 -5.79
N LEU A 110 -0.80 4.50 -4.99
CA LEU A 110 0.11 3.37 -4.88
C LEU A 110 0.07 2.82 -3.46
N LEU A 111 -0.38 1.58 -3.29
CA LEU A 111 -0.27 0.88 -2.01
C LEU A 111 1.07 0.15 -1.94
N ILE A 112 1.82 0.47 -0.93
CA ILE A 112 3.09 -0.20 -0.62
C ILE A 112 3.17 -0.58 0.86
N PHE A 113 4.03 -1.54 1.13
CA PHE A 113 4.39 -1.99 2.47
C PHE A 113 5.88 -1.71 2.65
N PRO A 114 6.28 -0.57 3.25
CA PRO A 114 7.68 -0.16 3.33
C PRO A 114 8.57 -1.15 4.09
N GLU A 115 8.00 -1.95 4.98
CA GLU A 115 8.70 -3.03 5.69
C GLU A 115 9.30 -4.09 4.75
N GLY A 116 8.77 -4.22 3.53
CA GLY A 116 9.26 -5.17 2.53
C GLY A 116 9.06 -6.65 2.87
N THR A 117 8.62 -6.96 4.07
CA THR A 117 8.29 -8.30 4.55
C THR A 117 7.11 -8.24 5.53
N ARG A 118 6.59 -9.40 5.92
CA ARG A 118 5.55 -9.48 6.95
C ARG A 118 6.17 -9.45 8.33
N VAL A 119 5.65 -8.60 9.22
CA VAL A 119 6.11 -8.43 10.59
C VAL A 119 5.04 -8.86 11.59
N LYS A 120 5.47 -9.27 12.78
CA LYS A 120 4.59 -9.68 13.89
C LYS A 120 4.40 -8.58 14.93
N ALA A 121 5.30 -7.59 14.94
CA ALA A 121 5.27 -6.45 15.87
C ALA A 121 5.82 -5.20 15.20
N PRO A 122 5.41 -3.98 15.66
CA PRO A 122 6.00 -2.72 15.24
C PRO A 122 7.51 -2.67 15.48
N GLY A 123 8.25 -1.99 14.61
CA GLY A 123 9.71 -1.80 14.77
C GLY A 123 10.56 -3.05 14.52
N GLN A 124 9.98 -4.18 14.12
CA GLN A 124 10.71 -5.42 13.87
C GLN A 124 11.69 -5.33 12.70
N VAL A 125 11.44 -4.45 11.76
CA VAL A 125 12.31 -4.17 10.60
C VAL A 125 12.33 -2.68 10.30
N THR A 126 13.44 -2.20 9.79
CA THR A 126 13.55 -0.82 9.28
C THR A 126 12.80 -0.71 7.96
N PRO A 127 11.92 0.29 7.80
CA PRO A 127 11.25 0.56 6.54
C PRO A 127 12.25 0.84 5.42
N LYS A 128 11.95 0.38 4.22
CA LYS A 128 12.78 0.65 3.04
C LYS A 128 12.56 2.08 2.55
N SER A 129 13.60 2.78 2.19
CA SER A 129 13.62 4.17 1.69
C SER A 129 12.83 4.38 0.38
N GLY A 130 12.44 3.30 -0.30
CA GLY A 130 11.71 3.36 -1.57
C GLY A 130 10.39 4.11 -1.51
N ALA A 131 9.71 4.12 -0.37
CA ALA A 131 8.46 4.88 -0.17
C ALA A 131 8.71 6.39 -0.30
N GLY A 132 9.62 6.92 0.50
CA GLY A 132 10.00 8.33 0.48
C GLY A 132 10.56 8.74 -0.88
N MET A 133 11.43 7.91 -1.47
CA MET A 133 11.98 8.18 -2.80
C MET A 133 10.88 8.31 -3.87
N MET A 134 9.91 7.40 -3.91
CA MET A 134 8.84 7.44 -4.90
C MET A 134 7.91 8.63 -4.68
N ALA A 135 7.59 8.97 -3.43
CA ALA A 135 6.78 10.14 -3.09
C ALA A 135 7.44 11.43 -3.59
N ILE A 136 8.72 11.65 -3.26
CA ILE A 136 9.50 12.83 -3.67
C ILE A 136 9.61 12.90 -5.20
N ARG A 137 9.94 11.77 -5.86
CA ARG A 137 10.12 11.75 -7.33
C ARG A 137 8.81 11.89 -8.10
N ALA A 138 7.69 11.46 -7.54
CA ALA A 138 6.37 11.65 -8.14
C ALA A 138 5.76 13.01 -7.79
N GLY A 139 6.19 13.66 -6.70
CA GLY A 139 5.63 14.92 -6.19
C GLY A 139 4.27 14.71 -5.53
N VAL A 140 4.08 13.59 -4.81
CA VAL A 140 2.79 13.23 -4.20
C VAL A 140 2.90 13.13 -2.69
N LYS A 141 1.76 13.27 -2.01
CA LYS A 141 1.65 13.08 -0.55
C LYS A 141 1.81 11.60 -0.16
N MET A 142 2.17 11.39 1.10
CA MET A 142 2.24 10.09 1.74
C MET A 142 1.09 9.97 2.74
N VAL A 143 0.37 8.86 2.70
CA VAL A 143 -0.75 8.55 3.60
C VAL A 143 -0.34 7.39 4.49
N PRO A 144 -0.22 7.60 5.81
CA PRO A 144 0.03 6.51 6.74
C PRO A 144 -1.25 5.66 6.88
N VAL A 145 -1.11 4.34 6.80
CA VAL A 145 -2.23 3.41 6.90
C VAL A 145 -1.90 2.33 7.93
N PHE A 146 -2.77 2.15 8.91
CA PHE A 146 -2.66 1.05 9.85
C PHE A 146 -3.69 -0.03 9.52
N ILE A 147 -3.22 -1.26 9.35
CA ILE A 147 -4.07 -2.43 9.17
C ILE A 147 -3.97 -3.28 10.43
N GLY A 148 -5.07 -3.46 11.14
CA GLY A 148 -5.11 -4.23 12.38
C GLY A 148 -4.37 -5.56 12.25
N MET A 149 -3.43 -5.85 13.14
CA MET A 149 -2.49 -6.96 12.97
C MET A 149 -3.13 -8.34 13.16
N LYS A 150 -4.15 -8.46 14.01
CA LYS A 150 -4.86 -9.71 14.28
C LYS A 150 -6.02 -9.91 13.32
N LYS A 151 -5.87 -10.80 12.31
CA LYS A 151 -6.92 -11.14 11.35
C LYS A 151 -7.55 -12.49 11.73
N ARG A 152 -8.75 -12.45 12.28
CA ARG A 152 -9.53 -13.65 12.62
C ARG A 152 -10.76 -13.76 11.71
N LEU A 153 -11.19 -14.97 11.40
CA LEU A 153 -12.46 -15.19 10.68
C LEU A 153 -13.61 -14.63 11.52
N PHE A 154 -14.59 -14.03 10.85
CA PHE A 154 -15.79 -13.41 11.42
C PHE A 154 -15.51 -12.30 12.45
N ARG A 155 -14.29 -11.77 12.51
CA ARG A 155 -13.92 -10.63 13.34
C ARG A 155 -13.48 -9.47 12.46
N LYS A 156 -13.94 -8.28 12.80
CA LYS A 156 -13.60 -7.06 12.09
C LYS A 156 -12.09 -6.80 12.10
N THR A 157 -11.53 -6.53 10.94
CA THR A 157 -10.21 -5.94 10.80
C THR A 157 -10.40 -4.45 10.58
N VAL A 158 -9.87 -3.63 11.48
CA VAL A 158 -9.90 -2.17 11.32
C VAL A 158 -8.74 -1.75 10.43
N ILE A 159 -9.02 -0.90 9.45
CA ILE A 159 -8.03 -0.24 8.58
C ILE A 159 -8.22 1.25 8.78
N THR A 160 -7.19 1.93 9.29
CA THR A 160 -7.24 3.35 9.61
C THR A 160 -6.30 4.12 8.67
N PHE A 161 -6.82 5.13 8.01
CA PHE A 161 -6.07 6.08 7.19
C PHE A 161 -5.78 7.33 8.03
N GLY A 162 -4.52 7.72 8.09
CA GLY A 162 -4.11 8.94 8.79
C GLY A 162 -4.05 10.14 7.85
N GLN A 163 -3.73 11.30 8.41
CA GLN A 163 -3.59 12.55 7.68
C GLN A 163 -2.48 12.43 6.62
N PRO A 164 -2.75 12.78 5.36
CA PRO A 164 -1.74 12.89 4.32
C PRO A 164 -0.72 13.97 4.68
N PHE A 165 0.53 13.75 4.34
CA PHE A 165 1.56 14.76 4.47
C PHE A 165 2.49 14.78 3.27
N ALA A 166 3.02 15.97 2.96
CA ALA A 166 4.02 16.12 1.91
C ALA A 166 5.38 15.62 2.43
N PRO A 167 6.15 14.87 1.61
CA PRO A 167 7.50 14.47 2.00
C PRO A 167 8.39 15.70 2.17
N VAL A 168 9.27 15.68 3.17
CA VAL A 168 10.24 16.75 3.44
C VAL A 168 11.56 16.42 2.76
N TYR A 169 12.05 17.31 1.92
CA TYR A 169 13.31 17.13 1.19
C TYR A 169 13.88 18.46 0.70
N THR A 170 15.15 18.45 0.33
CA THR A 170 15.88 19.60 -0.22
C THR A 170 16.18 19.41 -1.70
N GLY A 171 16.36 20.52 -2.40
CA GLY A 171 16.66 20.52 -3.83
C GLY A 171 15.55 19.90 -4.68
N ARG A 172 15.90 19.44 -5.87
CA ARG A 172 14.92 18.91 -6.85
C ARG A 172 14.59 17.42 -6.69
N LYS A 173 15.44 16.66 -6.01
CA LYS A 173 15.38 15.18 -6.04
C LYS A 173 15.44 14.55 -4.66
N GLY A 174 15.82 15.31 -3.63
CA GLY A 174 16.09 14.79 -2.30
C GLY A 174 17.35 13.91 -2.23
N THR A 175 17.75 13.55 -1.02
CA THR A 175 18.90 12.68 -0.72
C THR A 175 18.45 11.30 -0.25
N ALA A 176 19.39 10.35 -0.12
CA ALA A 176 19.12 9.01 0.39
C ALA A 176 18.62 9.05 1.85
N GLU A 177 19.18 9.93 2.64
CA GLU A 177 18.82 10.16 4.06
C GLU A 177 17.40 10.70 4.16
N GLU A 178 17.03 11.65 3.28
CA GLU A 178 15.66 12.21 3.24
C GLU A 178 14.63 11.16 2.78
N TYR A 179 14.99 10.28 1.83
CA TYR A 179 14.13 9.16 1.45
C TYR A 179 13.86 8.23 2.63
N GLN A 180 14.90 7.92 3.40
CA GLN A 180 14.78 7.07 4.58
C GLN A 180 13.95 7.76 5.66
N ALA A 181 14.24 9.02 5.98
CA ALA A 181 13.52 9.80 7.00
C ALA A 181 12.02 9.89 6.71
N ASN A 182 11.62 10.14 5.45
CA ASN A 182 10.20 10.15 5.07
C ASN A 182 9.55 8.75 5.16
N SER A 183 10.30 7.70 4.86
CA SER A 183 9.78 6.33 4.99
C SER A 183 9.63 5.92 6.45
N ASP A 184 10.54 6.32 7.32
CA ASP A 184 10.46 6.09 8.77
C ASP A 184 9.29 6.87 9.37
N GLU A 185 9.14 8.14 8.99
CA GLU A 185 8.07 9.01 9.48
C GLU A 185 6.68 8.49 9.10
N VAL A 186 6.47 8.07 7.86
CA VAL A 186 5.16 7.54 7.46
C VAL A 186 4.82 6.26 8.20
N MET A 187 5.80 5.39 8.47
CA MET A 187 5.56 4.16 9.21
C MET A 187 5.37 4.41 10.70
N ARG A 188 6.09 5.37 11.30
CA ARG A 188 5.86 5.82 12.67
C ARG A 188 4.40 6.26 12.83
N ARG A 189 3.93 7.18 11.97
CA ARG A 189 2.53 7.64 11.97
C ARG A 189 1.54 6.49 11.75
N ALA A 190 1.85 5.54 10.86
CA ALA A 190 0.99 4.40 10.62
C ALA A 190 0.80 3.55 11.89
N TYR A 191 1.87 3.29 12.63
CA TYR A 191 1.79 2.53 13.87
C TYR A 191 1.09 3.28 15.01
N GLU A 192 1.25 4.59 15.09
CA GLU A 192 0.52 5.44 16.05
C GLU A 192 -1.00 5.36 15.87
N LEU A 193 -1.50 5.26 14.61
CA LEU A 193 -2.93 5.01 14.34
C LEU A 193 -3.43 3.70 14.94
N GLY A 194 -2.55 2.74 15.15
CA GLY A 194 -2.84 1.47 15.80
C GLY A 194 -2.70 1.47 17.32
N GLY A 195 -2.35 2.62 17.91
CA GLY A 195 -2.08 2.74 19.35
C GLY A 195 -0.73 2.15 19.77
N ALA A 196 0.18 1.90 18.85
CA ALA A 196 1.53 1.43 19.15
C ALA A 196 2.52 2.58 18.94
N SER A 197 3.17 3.01 20.02
CA SER A 197 4.33 3.91 19.92
C SER A 197 5.51 3.11 19.37
N CYS A 198 6.08 3.52 18.24
CA CYS A 198 7.41 3.07 17.86
C CYS A 198 8.42 3.81 18.74
N VAL A 199 9.03 3.12 19.70
CA VAL A 199 10.17 3.60 20.49
C VAL A 199 11.41 3.55 19.61
#